data_146e865cf7d8681331dd4dc9da9b0130
#
_entry.id   146e865cf7d8681331dd4dc9da9b0130
#
_cell.length_a   1.000
_cell.length_b   1.000
_cell.length_c   1.000
_cell.angle_alpha   90.00
_cell.angle_beta   90.00
_cell.angle_gamma   90.00
#
_symmetry.space_group_name_H-M   'P 1'
#
loop_
_entity.id
_entity.type
_entity.pdbx_description
1 polymer ?
#
loop_
_entity_poly.entity_id
_entity_poly.type
_entity_poly.pdbx_seq_one_letter_code
_entity_poly.pdbx_strand_id
1 'polypeptide(L)'
;MRNDLKVIILGLALGTGFAGCSKDGDNRTPGNTTSSDTPTSTAPATASLSNADLENVVKAKLQSDEQLRAADIKVNADADKKEITLSGTVASQDQRKRAVDLAKEAYAGLTINDKIDVKPAA
;
A
#
# COMPACT_ATOMS: atom_id res chain seq x y z
N MET A 1 -1.23 29.64 16.81
CA MET A 1 -2.52 28.92 16.82
C MET A 1 -2.26 27.48 17.21
N ARG A 2 -2.68 27.14 18.39
CA ARG A 2 -2.44 25.83 18.97
C ARG A 2 -3.60 24.93 18.63
N ASN A 3 -3.37 23.95 17.83
CA ASN A 3 -4.37 22.91 17.60
C ASN A 3 -4.03 21.73 18.51
N ASP A 4 -4.59 21.77 19.69
CA ASP A 4 -4.62 20.63 20.59
C ASP A 4 -5.68 19.65 20.11
N LEU A 5 -5.30 18.76 19.25
CA LEU A 5 -6.13 17.60 18.95
C LEU A 5 -5.90 16.54 20.02
N LYS A 6 -6.62 16.62 21.08
CA LYS A 6 -6.75 15.54 22.04
C LYS A 6 -7.62 14.45 21.44
N VAL A 7 -6.99 13.49 20.83
CA VAL A 7 -7.67 12.24 20.48
C VAL A 7 -7.76 11.40 21.73
N ILE A 8 -8.91 11.42 22.36
CA ILE A 8 -9.23 10.47 23.43
C ILE A 8 -9.75 9.22 22.77
N ILE A 9 -8.90 8.23 22.63
CA ILE A 9 -9.34 6.90 22.23
C ILE A 9 -9.69 6.14 23.49
N LEU A 10 -10.96 6.13 23.80
CA LEU A 10 -11.50 5.25 24.82
C LEU A 10 -11.91 3.94 24.14
N GLY A 11 -10.97 3.06 23.97
CA GLY A 11 -11.21 1.73 23.45
C GLY A 11 -11.49 0.76 24.59
N LEU A 12 -12.73 0.56 24.91
CA LEU A 12 -13.14 -0.52 25.77
C LEU A 12 -13.55 -1.71 24.90
N ALA A 13 -12.65 -2.62 24.68
CA ALA A 13 -12.94 -3.87 24.04
C ALA A 13 -13.10 -4.97 25.09
N LEU A 14 -14.32 -5.25 25.46
CA LEU A 14 -14.66 -6.48 26.16
C LEU A 14 -14.87 -7.57 25.12
N GLY A 15 -13.86 -8.37 24.90
CA GLY A 15 -13.96 -9.57 24.14
C GLY A 15 -14.35 -10.72 25.04
N THR A 16 -15.58 -11.05 25.11
CA THR A 16 -16.05 -12.31 25.69
C THR A 16 -15.74 -13.44 24.76
N GLY A 17 -15.01 -14.39 25.27
CA GLY A 17 -14.62 -15.57 24.56
C GLY A 17 -15.81 -16.41 24.11
N PHE A 18 -15.71 -16.85 22.89
CA PHE A 18 -16.51 -17.95 22.41
C PHE A 18 -15.62 -19.17 22.25
N ALA A 19 -15.73 -20.07 23.20
CA ALA A 19 -15.26 -21.43 23.04
C ALA A 19 -16.31 -22.17 22.24
N GLY A 20 -16.15 -22.25 20.97
CA GLY A 20 -16.92 -23.13 20.11
C GLY A 20 -16.11 -24.35 19.77
N CYS A 21 -16.16 -25.35 20.58
CA CYS A 21 -15.79 -26.69 20.18
C CYS A 21 -16.87 -27.22 19.24
N SER A 22 -16.58 -27.23 17.98
CA SER A 22 -17.29 -28.09 17.06
C SER A 22 -16.37 -29.20 16.65
N LYS A 23 -16.59 -30.26 17.30
CA LYS A 23 -16.18 -31.58 16.97
C LYS A 23 -17.14 -32.10 15.91
N ASP A 24 -16.57 -32.81 14.94
CA ASP A 24 -17.20 -33.68 13.98
C ASP A 24 -17.33 -33.17 12.58
N GLY A 25 -16.77 -33.97 11.76
CA GLY A 25 -17.11 -33.99 10.40
C GLY A 25 -16.03 -34.58 9.52
N ASP A 26 -15.73 -35.83 9.77
CA ASP A 26 -15.19 -36.69 8.72
C ASP A 26 -16.06 -36.53 7.48
N ASN A 27 -15.54 -35.84 6.51
CA ASN A 27 -16.05 -36.03 5.17
C ASN A 27 -14.92 -35.93 4.17
N ARG A 28 -14.38 -37.06 3.88
CA ARG A 28 -13.51 -37.25 2.74
C ARG A 28 -14.30 -37.08 1.48
N THR A 29 -14.13 -36.01 0.86
CA THR A 29 -14.43 -35.92 -0.56
C THR A 29 -13.20 -35.38 -1.25
N PRO A 30 -12.53 -36.16 -2.06
CA PRO A 30 -11.52 -35.62 -2.95
C PRO A 30 -12.24 -34.92 -4.08
N GLY A 31 -12.58 -33.68 -3.84
CA GLY A 31 -13.13 -32.77 -4.83
C GLY A 31 -12.03 -31.86 -5.33
N ASN A 32 -11.74 -32.01 -6.56
CA ASN A 32 -10.98 -31.21 -7.42
C ASN A 32 -10.88 -29.75 -6.96
N THR A 33 -9.71 -29.38 -6.52
CA THR A 33 -9.38 -28.05 -6.07
C THR A 33 -9.13 -27.17 -7.28
N THR A 34 -10.10 -26.37 -7.59
CA THR A 34 -9.82 -25.14 -8.28
C THR A 34 -9.24 -24.19 -7.26
N SER A 35 -7.96 -24.00 -7.30
CA SER A 35 -7.25 -23.07 -6.46
C SER A 35 -7.69 -21.67 -6.84
N SER A 36 -8.60 -21.14 -6.08
CA SER A 36 -8.76 -19.70 -5.99
C SER A 36 -7.72 -19.24 -4.98
N ASP A 37 -6.54 -18.97 -5.45
CA ASP A 37 -5.55 -18.26 -4.69
C ASP A 37 -6.06 -16.84 -4.44
N THR A 38 -6.76 -16.71 -3.36
CA THR A 38 -6.92 -15.39 -2.75
C THR A 38 -5.63 -15.17 -1.98
N PRO A 39 -4.78 -14.24 -2.39
CA PRO A 39 -3.64 -13.89 -1.58
C PRO A 39 -4.18 -13.19 -0.34
N THR A 40 -4.33 -13.95 0.72
CA THR A 40 -4.45 -13.37 2.05
C THR A 40 -3.10 -12.74 2.34
N SER A 41 -2.98 -11.49 1.98
CA SER A 41 -1.83 -10.70 2.34
C SER A 41 -1.86 -10.43 3.84
N THR A 42 -1.43 -11.40 4.58
CA THR A 42 -1.02 -11.16 5.95
C THR A 42 0.41 -10.66 5.88
N ALA A 43 0.59 -9.36 5.91
CA ALA A 43 1.90 -8.77 5.95
C ALA A 43 2.49 -8.97 7.35
N PRO A 44 3.52 -9.79 7.52
CA PRO A 44 4.29 -9.79 8.75
C PRO A 44 5.11 -8.50 8.79
N ALA A 45 4.98 -7.77 9.87
CA ALA A 45 5.56 -6.45 10.08
C ALA A 45 7.10 -6.40 10.16
N THR A 46 7.79 -7.47 9.89
CA THR A 46 9.26 -7.58 10.03
C THR A 46 9.95 -8.29 8.87
N ALA A 47 9.24 -8.62 7.82
CA ALA A 47 9.89 -9.11 6.62
C ALA A 47 10.59 -7.92 5.94
N SER A 48 11.83 -8.12 5.52
CA SER A 48 12.49 -7.21 4.62
C SER A 48 11.60 -7.08 3.38
N LEU A 49 11.01 -5.92 3.23
CA LEU A 49 10.15 -5.64 2.09
C LEU A 49 10.97 -5.83 0.82
N SER A 50 10.49 -6.68 -0.05
CA SER A 50 11.13 -6.85 -1.34
C SER A 50 10.89 -5.60 -2.21
N ASN A 51 11.73 -5.40 -3.19
CA ASN A 51 11.56 -4.30 -4.14
C ASN A 51 10.16 -4.31 -4.75
N ALA A 52 9.68 -5.49 -5.10
CA ALA A 52 8.35 -5.66 -5.69
C ALA A 52 7.21 -5.26 -4.73
N ASP A 53 7.35 -5.56 -3.45
CA ASP A 53 6.34 -5.16 -2.46
C ASP A 53 6.30 -3.64 -2.28
N LEU A 54 7.46 -3.01 -2.22
CA LEU A 54 7.59 -1.56 -2.17
C LEU A 54 6.95 -0.90 -3.40
N GLU A 55 7.27 -1.39 -4.58
CA GLU A 55 6.69 -0.90 -5.83
C GLU A 55 5.18 -1.04 -5.84
N ASN A 56 4.66 -2.20 -5.46
CA ASN A 56 3.24 -2.48 -5.46
C ASN A 56 2.47 -1.58 -4.50
N VAL A 57 2.99 -1.36 -3.31
CA VAL A 57 2.34 -0.49 -2.32
C VAL A 57 2.31 0.96 -2.79
N VAL A 58 3.43 1.48 -3.28
CA VAL A 58 3.49 2.84 -3.81
C VAL A 58 2.60 2.98 -5.05
N LYS A 59 2.63 2.02 -5.93
CA LYS A 59 1.79 2.00 -7.13
C LYS A 59 0.31 1.96 -6.78
N ALA A 60 -0.10 1.15 -5.81
CA ALA A 60 -1.47 1.11 -5.33
C ALA A 60 -1.92 2.45 -4.74
N LYS A 61 -1.06 3.11 -3.98
CA LYS A 61 -1.30 4.44 -3.45
C LYS A 61 -1.47 5.49 -4.56
N LEU A 62 -0.62 5.46 -5.56
CA LEU A 62 -0.73 6.37 -6.71
C LEU A 62 -2.00 6.13 -7.52
N GLN A 63 -2.39 4.87 -7.68
CA GLN A 63 -3.62 4.52 -8.41
C GLN A 63 -4.91 4.83 -7.63
N SER A 64 -4.81 5.01 -6.33
CA SER A 64 -5.94 5.45 -5.50
C SER A 64 -6.30 6.91 -5.74
N ASP A 65 -5.36 7.69 -6.25
CA ASP A 65 -5.61 9.07 -6.62
C ASP A 65 -6.07 9.15 -8.08
N GLU A 66 -7.27 9.67 -8.26
CA GLU A 66 -7.91 9.74 -9.57
C GLU A 66 -7.13 10.59 -10.58
N GLN A 67 -6.44 11.60 -10.10
CA GLN A 67 -5.63 12.48 -10.94
C GLN A 67 -4.33 11.81 -11.40
N LEU A 68 -3.76 10.97 -10.56
CA LEU A 68 -2.53 10.24 -10.87
C LEU A 68 -2.79 8.95 -11.64
N ARG A 69 -3.98 8.41 -11.51
CA ARG A 69 -4.39 7.21 -12.23
C ARG A 69 -4.38 7.38 -13.75
N ALA A 70 -4.64 8.60 -14.22
CA ALA A 70 -4.58 8.96 -15.63
C ALA A 70 -3.15 9.26 -16.11
N ALA A 71 -2.20 9.36 -15.20
CA ALA A 71 -0.81 9.67 -15.50
C ALA A 71 0.03 8.39 -15.62
N ASP A 72 0.94 8.36 -16.58
CA ASP A 72 1.89 7.26 -16.73
C ASP A 72 3.05 7.38 -15.73
N ILE A 73 2.81 6.97 -14.51
CA ILE A 73 3.82 6.99 -13.46
C ILE A 73 4.36 5.58 -13.25
N LYS A 74 5.66 5.44 -13.39
CA LYS A 74 6.40 4.22 -13.09
C LYS A 74 7.10 4.36 -11.75
N VAL A 75 6.98 3.33 -10.93
CA VAL A 75 7.63 3.23 -9.64
C VAL A 75 8.73 2.19 -9.75
N ASN A 76 9.90 2.54 -9.28
CA ASN A 76 11.01 1.62 -9.13
C ASN A 76 11.55 1.73 -7.70
N ALA A 77 11.51 0.64 -6.96
CA ALA A 77 11.95 0.63 -5.58
C ALA A 77 13.23 -0.19 -5.43
N ASP A 78 14.12 0.31 -4.61
CA ASP A 78 15.34 -0.36 -4.22
C ASP A 78 15.40 -0.45 -2.70
N ALA A 79 15.08 -1.63 -2.18
CA ALA A 79 15.02 -1.87 -0.74
C ALA A 79 16.40 -1.79 -0.08
N ASP A 80 17.45 -2.20 -0.80
CA ASP A 80 18.82 -2.19 -0.29
C ASP A 80 19.35 -0.76 -0.10
N LYS A 81 18.99 0.11 -1.01
CA LYS A 81 19.34 1.53 -0.95
C LYS A 81 18.33 2.37 -0.19
N LYS A 82 17.21 1.77 0.17
CA LYS A 82 16.07 2.48 0.76
C LYS A 82 15.64 3.68 -0.09
N GLU A 83 15.52 3.44 -1.37
CA GLU A 83 15.23 4.45 -2.37
C GLU A 83 14.05 4.06 -3.24
N ILE A 84 13.21 5.03 -3.54
CA ILE A 84 12.13 4.90 -4.50
C ILE A 84 12.33 5.93 -5.60
N THR A 85 12.40 5.48 -6.83
CA THR A 85 12.46 6.34 -8.00
C THR A 85 11.09 6.40 -8.67
N LEU A 86 10.54 7.59 -8.75
CA LEU A 86 9.34 7.86 -9.50
C LEU A 86 9.71 8.44 -10.87
N SER A 87 9.22 7.84 -11.92
CA SER A 87 9.47 8.31 -13.30
C SER A 87 8.19 8.28 -14.11
N GLY A 88 8.13 9.09 -15.13
CA GLY A 88 6.98 9.15 -16.01
C GLY A 88 6.61 10.56 -16.40
N THR A 89 5.37 10.71 -16.88
CA THR A 89 4.88 12.02 -17.35
C THR A 89 3.55 12.33 -16.71
N VAL A 90 3.43 13.54 -16.21
CA VAL A 90 2.19 14.08 -15.63
C VAL A 90 1.77 15.36 -16.34
N ALA A 91 0.50 15.71 -16.28
CA ALA A 91 -0.03 16.88 -16.94
C ALA A 91 0.23 18.20 -16.17
N SER A 92 0.44 18.10 -14.85
CA SER A 92 0.67 19.29 -14.02
C SER A 92 1.71 19.07 -12.93
N GLN A 93 2.27 20.17 -12.46
CA GLN A 93 3.21 20.14 -11.32
C GLN A 93 2.53 19.71 -10.02
N ASP A 94 1.24 19.95 -9.86
CA ASP A 94 0.49 19.53 -8.69
C ASP A 94 0.37 18.02 -8.63
N GLN A 95 0.15 17.37 -9.77
CA GLN A 95 0.18 15.92 -9.87
C GLN A 95 1.55 15.35 -9.50
N ARG A 96 2.63 15.99 -9.98
CA ARG A 96 3.99 15.59 -9.61
C ARG A 96 4.22 15.67 -8.10
N LYS A 97 3.88 16.78 -7.48
CA LYS A 97 4.01 16.95 -6.01
C LYS A 97 3.18 15.90 -5.27
N ARG A 98 1.96 15.69 -5.71
CA ARG A 98 1.05 14.71 -5.11
C ARG A 98 1.59 13.29 -5.18
N ALA A 99 2.17 12.92 -6.32
CA ALA A 99 2.81 11.62 -6.47
C ALA A 99 3.96 11.42 -5.49
N VAL A 100 4.80 12.44 -5.33
CA VAL A 100 5.91 12.42 -4.37
C VAL A 100 5.41 12.33 -2.93
N ASP A 101 4.38 13.09 -2.59
CA ASP A 101 3.81 13.09 -1.23
C ASP A 101 3.18 11.73 -0.89
N LEU A 102 2.42 11.15 -1.81
CA LEU A 102 1.86 9.81 -1.64
C LEU A 102 2.92 8.72 -1.51
N ALA A 103 4.02 8.84 -2.25
CA ALA A 103 5.13 7.93 -2.12
C ALA A 103 5.82 8.05 -0.75
N LYS A 104 5.95 9.26 -0.23
CA LYS A 104 6.47 9.50 1.13
C LYS A 104 5.53 8.96 2.22
N GLU A 105 4.23 9.11 2.01
CA GLU A 105 3.22 8.55 2.91
C GLU A 105 3.23 7.02 2.92
N ALA A 106 3.47 6.41 1.77
CA ALA A 106 3.53 4.97 1.67
C ALA A 106 4.67 4.39 2.53
N TYR A 107 5.81 5.07 2.52
CA TYR A 107 6.97 4.66 3.29
C TYR A 107 7.72 5.86 3.86
N ALA A 108 7.52 6.10 5.15
CA ALA A 108 8.31 7.06 5.90
C ALA A 108 9.73 6.52 6.12
N GLY A 109 10.73 7.26 5.68
CA GLY A 109 12.12 6.89 5.86
C GLY A 109 12.85 6.38 4.62
N LEU A 110 12.17 6.33 3.48
CA LEU A 110 12.79 6.06 2.20
C LEU A 110 13.14 7.37 1.47
N THR A 111 14.20 7.33 0.70
CA THR A 111 14.57 8.44 -0.17
C THR A 111 13.75 8.38 -1.46
N ILE A 112 13.06 9.46 -1.77
CA ILE A 112 12.27 9.54 -3.00
C ILE A 112 13.05 10.31 -4.04
N ASN A 113 13.37 9.63 -5.13
CA ASN A 113 13.93 10.25 -6.33
C ASN A 113 12.82 10.58 -7.32
N ASP A 114 12.59 11.84 -7.51
CA ASP A 114 11.58 12.34 -8.42
C ASP A 114 12.20 12.59 -9.79
N LYS A 115 11.84 11.75 -10.75
CA LYS A 115 12.18 11.87 -12.18
C LYS A 115 10.92 11.99 -13.04
N ILE A 116 9.90 12.64 -12.51
CA ILE A 116 8.64 12.82 -13.21
C ILE A 116 8.75 14.08 -14.08
N ASP A 117 8.48 13.91 -15.36
CA ASP A 117 8.40 15.01 -16.32
C ASP A 117 6.99 15.61 -16.32
N VAL A 118 6.92 16.92 -16.30
CA VAL A 118 5.64 17.63 -16.42
C VAL A 118 5.44 18.05 -17.86
N LYS A 119 4.48 17.42 -18.50
CA LYS A 119 4.00 17.81 -19.83
C LYS A 119 2.60 18.38 -19.72
N PRO A 120 2.44 19.68 -19.67
CA PRO A 120 1.10 20.24 -19.68
C PRO A 120 0.38 19.82 -20.95
N ALA A 121 -0.84 19.33 -20.78
CA ALA A 121 -1.72 19.06 -21.92
C ALA A 121 -1.98 20.39 -22.61
N ALA A 122 -1.55 20.47 -23.83
CA ALA A 122 -1.75 21.66 -24.65
C ALA A 122 -3.23 21.83 -25.03
#